data_f497aa6cecc617003ffdd64adc8cba5b
#
_entry.id   f497aa6cecc617003ffdd64adc8cba5b
#
_cell.length_a   1.000
_cell.length_b   1.000
_cell.length_c   1.000
_cell.angle_alpha   90.00
_cell.angle_beta   90.00
_cell.angle_gamma   90.00
#
_symmetry.space_group_name_H-M   'P 1'
#
loop_
_entity.id
_entity.type
_entity.pdbx_description
1 polymer ?
#
loop_
_entity_poly.entity_id
_entity_poly.type
_entity_poly.pdbx_seq_one_letter_code
_entity_poly.pdbx_strand_id
1 'polypeptide(L)'
;MFKKSLLALSLALVTSASSLAQTFPSKTIKIVVPNAAGGAADITARTVGQKLAEALGQSVVIENKPSAGGIVAGEMVARAEPDGHTMLLISSGTAVSASLFKSLPFDTIKDFTPVSKLATFDLVIASAEGGRFKTFADLLAYGRANPGKLNIGTPQVGTTQNLAAELFLSSSGLS
;
A
#
# COMPACT_ATOMS: atom_id res chain seq x y z
N MET A 1 26.28 -27.98 -51.92
CA MET A 1 25.57 -28.21 -50.67
C MET A 1 25.76 -27.12 -49.63
N PHE A 2 26.92 -26.52 -49.45
CA PHE A 2 27.23 -25.46 -48.48
C PHE A 2 26.35 -24.17 -48.58
N LYS A 3 26.05 -23.70 -49.80
CA LYS A 3 25.24 -22.47 -50.00
C LYS A 3 23.78 -22.61 -49.53
N LYS A 4 23.17 -23.80 -49.64
CA LYS A 4 21.80 -24.03 -49.18
C LYS A 4 21.71 -24.12 -47.64
N SER A 5 22.75 -24.60 -46.98
CA SER A 5 22.83 -24.66 -45.52
C SER A 5 23.03 -23.29 -44.87
N LEU A 6 23.81 -22.39 -45.53
CA LEU A 6 23.95 -21.02 -45.06
C LEU A 6 22.62 -20.20 -45.16
N LEU A 7 21.86 -20.43 -46.24
CA LEU A 7 20.57 -19.75 -46.42
C LEU A 7 19.53 -20.22 -45.41
N ALA A 8 19.51 -21.49 -45.03
CA ALA A 8 18.62 -22.03 -44.01
C ALA A 8 19.00 -21.56 -42.62
N LEU A 9 20.28 -21.38 -42.33
CA LEU A 9 20.76 -20.88 -41.02
C LEU A 9 20.44 -19.38 -40.84
N SER A 10 20.56 -18.56 -41.92
CA SER A 10 20.20 -17.16 -41.86
C SER A 10 18.70 -16.95 -41.73
N LEU A 11 17.85 -17.77 -42.31
CA LEU A 11 16.39 -17.70 -42.17
C LEU A 11 15.93 -18.10 -40.76
N ALA A 12 16.60 -19.05 -40.12
CA ALA A 12 16.33 -19.47 -38.74
C ALA A 12 16.72 -18.38 -37.71
N LEU A 13 17.76 -17.58 -37.98
CA LEU A 13 18.17 -16.46 -37.12
C LEU A 13 17.19 -15.29 -37.18
N VAL A 14 16.53 -15.04 -38.33
CA VAL A 14 15.58 -13.93 -38.49
C VAL A 14 14.24 -14.22 -37.79
N THR A 15 13.83 -15.49 -37.69
CA THR A 15 12.60 -15.87 -36.98
C THR A 15 12.72 -15.81 -35.46
N SER A 16 13.95 -15.86 -34.91
CA SER A 16 14.17 -15.76 -33.46
C SER A 16 14.08 -14.33 -32.92
N ALA A 17 14.13 -13.31 -33.79
CA ALA A 17 14.13 -11.89 -33.37
C ALA A 17 12.74 -11.30 -33.13
N SER A 18 11.67 -12.03 -33.41
CA SER A 18 10.29 -11.60 -33.12
C SER A 18 9.82 -12.03 -31.73
N SER A 19 10.70 -11.95 -30.74
CA SER A 19 10.24 -11.84 -29.36
C SER A 19 9.52 -10.50 -29.26
N LEU A 20 8.22 -10.48 -29.63
CA LEU A 20 7.34 -9.33 -29.49
C LEU A 20 7.43 -8.92 -28.03
N ALA A 21 8.16 -7.85 -27.75
CA ALA A 21 8.08 -7.19 -26.47
C ALA A 21 6.60 -6.92 -26.24
N GLN A 22 5.99 -7.69 -25.35
CA GLN A 22 4.58 -7.49 -25.01
C GLN A 22 4.44 -6.03 -24.57
N THR A 23 3.62 -5.27 -25.30
CA THR A 23 3.36 -3.88 -24.94
C THR A 23 2.74 -3.85 -23.55
N PHE A 24 3.44 -3.25 -22.60
CA PHE A 24 2.89 -3.04 -21.27
C PHE A 24 1.96 -1.82 -21.29
N PRO A 25 0.76 -1.91 -20.66
CA PRO A 25 0.15 -3.10 -20.04
C PRO A 25 -0.59 -3.97 -21.09
N SER A 26 -0.41 -5.28 -21.01
CA SER A 26 -1.06 -6.27 -21.90
C SER A 26 -2.39 -6.81 -21.36
N LYS A 27 -2.68 -6.55 -20.08
CA LYS A 27 -3.90 -7.01 -19.36
C LYS A 27 -4.26 -6.01 -18.25
N THR A 28 -5.40 -6.22 -17.61
CA THR A 28 -5.87 -5.41 -16.49
C THR A 28 -4.79 -5.27 -15.40
N ILE A 29 -4.58 -4.04 -14.94
CA ILE A 29 -3.72 -3.73 -13.81
C ILE A 29 -4.55 -3.83 -12.52
N LYS A 30 -4.02 -4.48 -11.50
CA LYS A 30 -4.61 -4.58 -10.17
C LYS A 30 -3.77 -3.77 -9.17
N ILE A 31 -4.43 -2.90 -8.40
CA ILE A 31 -3.82 -2.22 -7.25
C ILE A 31 -4.46 -2.77 -5.98
N VAL A 32 -3.67 -3.49 -5.19
CA VAL A 32 -4.09 -4.05 -3.91
C VAL A 32 -3.88 -3.03 -2.82
N VAL A 33 -4.93 -2.73 -2.06
CA VAL A 33 -4.94 -1.71 -1.00
C VAL A 33 -5.09 -2.41 0.36
N PRO A 34 -4.16 -2.24 1.30
CA PRO A 34 -4.16 -2.94 2.59
C PRO A 34 -5.16 -2.38 3.60
N ASN A 35 -6.02 -1.46 3.19
CA ASN A 35 -6.98 -0.76 4.04
C ASN A 35 -8.41 -1.01 3.57
N ALA A 36 -9.38 -0.74 4.45
CA ALA A 36 -10.79 -0.79 4.10
C ALA A 36 -11.14 0.24 3.02
N ALA A 37 -12.17 -0.06 2.24
CA ALA A 37 -12.70 0.85 1.23
C ALA A 37 -13.23 2.15 1.86
N GLY A 38 -13.13 3.27 1.12
CA GLY A 38 -13.59 4.59 1.53
C GLY A 38 -12.60 5.38 2.38
N GLY A 39 -11.47 4.79 2.81
CA GLY A 39 -10.40 5.51 3.50
C GLY A 39 -9.46 6.25 2.54
N ALA A 40 -8.56 7.08 3.09
CA ALA A 40 -7.62 7.90 2.31
C ALA A 40 -6.80 7.07 1.31
N ALA A 41 -6.31 5.90 1.71
CA ALA A 41 -5.57 4.98 0.84
C ALA A 41 -6.41 4.49 -0.35
N ASP A 42 -7.66 4.10 -0.10
CA ASP A 42 -8.58 3.64 -1.13
C ASP A 42 -8.95 4.75 -2.11
N ILE A 43 -9.30 5.94 -1.60
CA ILE A 43 -9.61 7.11 -2.43
C ILE A 43 -8.40 7.47 -3.30
N THR A 44 -7.19 7.50 -2.73
CA THR A 44 -5.96 7.76 -3.47
C THR A 44 -5.76 6.73 -4.58
N ALA A 45 -5.88 5.43 -4.25
CA ALA A 45 -5.71 4.36 -5.24
C ALA A 45 -6.73 4.45 -6.38
N ARG A 46 -8.00 4.77 -6.08
CA ARG A 46 -9.05 4.91 -7.11
C ARG A 46 -8.81 6.13 -8.00
N THR A 47 -8.45 7.27 -7.40
CA THR A 47 -8.18 8.51 -8.16
C THR A 47 -6.98 8.32 -9.11
N VAL A 48 -5.88 7.76 -8.60
CA VAL A 48 -4.70 7.48 -9.42
C VAL A 48 -5.00 6.36 -10.44
N GLY A 49 -5.68 5.30 -10.02
CA GLY A 49 -6.05 4.17 -10.88
C GLY A 49 -6.90 4.59 -12.07
N GLN A 50 -7.85 5.52 -11.86
CA GLN A 50 -8.64 6.08 -12.96
C GLN A 50 -7.75 6.79 -13.98
N LYS A 51 -6.85 7.67 -13.54
CA LYS A 51 -5.93 8.39 -14.41
C LYS A 51 -4.92 7.48 -15.09
N LEU A 52 -4.50 6.45 -14.41
CA LEU A 52 -3.61 5.44 -14.96
C LEU A 52 -4.31 4.64 -16.08
N ALA A 53 -5.59 4.27 -15.87
CA ALA A 53 -6.38 3.59 -16.88
C ALA A 53 -6.58 4.44 -18.14
N GLU A 54 -6.87 5.75 -17.97
CA GLU A 54 -6.99 6.71 -19.08
C GLU A 54 -5.65 6.82 -19.86
N ALA A 55 -4.53 6.92 -19.15
CA ALA A 55 -3.22 7.11 -19.76
C ALA A 55 -2.68 5.87 -20.48
N LEU A 56 -2.95 4.68 -19.93
CA LEU A 56 -2.40 3.41 -20.43
C LEU A 56 -3.36 2.64 -21.36
N GLY A 57 -4.61 3.08 -21.48
CA GLY A 57 -5.61 2.40 -22.31
C GLY A 57 -6.01 1.01 -21.80
N GLN A 58 -5.75 0.71 -20.52
CA GLN A 58 -6.08 -0.56 -19.88
C GLN A 58 -6.85 -0.36 -18.59
N SER A 59 -7.71 -1.31 -18.24
CA SER A 59 -8.47 -1.27 -16.99
C SER A 59 -7.55 -1.33 -15.78
N VAL A 60 -7.84 -0.50 -14.76
CA VAL A 60 -7.21 -0.56 -13.44
C VAL A 60 -8.25 -0.90 -12.39
N VAL A 61 -8.06 -2.00 -11.68
CA VAL A 61 -8.97 -2.51 -10.64
C VAL A 61 -8.35 -2.32 -9.27
N ILE A 62 -9.11 -1.74 -8.34
CA ILE A 62 -8.69 -1.57 -6.95
C ILE A 62 -9.29 -2.70 -6.10
N GLU A 63 -8.42 -3.44 -5.41
CA GLU A 63 -8.80 -4.55 -4.55
C GLU A 63 -8.41 -4.27 -3.09
N ASN A 64 -9.40 -4.07 -2.23
CA ASN A 64 -9.16 -3.82 -0.80
C ASN A 64 -8.96 -5.15 -0.05
N LYS A 65 -7.84 -5.28 0.67
CA LYS A 65 -7.48 -6.43 1.52
C LYS A 65 -7.07 -5.94 2.91
N PRO A 66 -8.02 -5.48 3.72
CA PRO A 66 -7.71 -4.96 5.04
C PRO A 66 -7.21 -6.08 5.97
N SER A 67 -6.11 -5.82 6.66
CA SER A 67 -5.53 -6.70 7.67
C SER A 67 -4.55 -5.94 8.56
N ALA A 68 -4.29 -6.42 9.78
CA ALA A 68 -3.29 -5.83 10.66
C ALA A 68 -1.94 -5.74 9.95
N GLY A 69 -1.30 -4.55 9.97
CA GLY A 69 -0.04 -4.29 9.25
C GLY A 69 -0.08 -4.47 7.74
N GLY A 70 -1.27 -4.67 7.14
CA GLY A 70 -1.39 -4.90 5.69
C GLY A 70 -0.84 -6.24 5.21
N ILE A 71 -0.69 -7.23 6.09
CA ILE A 71 0.00 -8.51 5.82
C ILE A 71 -0.65 -9.27 4.67
N VAL A 72 -1.99 -9.37 4.63
CA VAL A 72 -2.71 -10.10 3.58
C VAL A 72 -2.47 -9.48 2.19
N ALA A 73 -2.53 -8.16 2.11
CA ALA A 73 -2.27 -7.44 0.86
C ALA A 73 -0.81 -7.59 0.42
N GLY A 74 0.13 -7.47 1.36
CA GLY A 74 1.56 -7.64 1.09
C GLY A 74 1.89 -9.04 0.59
N GLU A 75 1.42 -10.08 1.27
CA GLU A 75 1.62 -11.47 0.86
C GLU A 75 1.03 -11.77 -0.54
N MET A 76 -0.17 -11.25 -0.81
CA MET A 76 -0.82 -11.42 -2.10
C MET A 76 0.03 -10.86 -3.25
N VAL A 77 0.61 -9.67 -3.06
CA VAL A 77 1.41 -9.02 -4.11
C VAL A 77 2.82 -9.61 -4.19
N ALA A 78 3.44 -9.94 -3.06
CA ALA A 78 4.75 -10.59 -3.05
C ALA A 78 4.76 -11.95 -3.77
N ARG A 79 3.61 -12.64 -3.80
CA ARG A 79 3.44 -13.92 -4.54
C ARG A 79 2.90 -13.77 -5.96
N ALA A 80 2.56 -12.56 -6.37
CA ALA A 80 2.06 -12.32 -7.73
C ALA A 80 3.21 -12.39 -8.76
N GLU A 81 2.84 -12.60 -10.04
CA GLU A 81 3.80 -12.51 -11.14
C GLU A 81 4.46 -11.12 -11.17
N PRO A 82 5.80 -11.03 -11.27
CA PRO A 82 6.52 -9.75 -11.24
C PRO A 82 6.49 -9.01 -12.59
N ASP A 83 5.34 -9.03 -13.24
CA ASP A 83 5.12 -8.47 -14.58
C ASP A 83 4.58 -7.02 -14.58
N GLY A 84 4.45 -6.41 -13.41
CA GLY A 84 3.96 -5.04 -13.23
C GLY A 84 2.43 -4.89 -13.25
N HIS A 85 1.66 -5.96 -13.48
CA HIS A 85 0.19 -5.87 -13.52
C HIS A 85 -0.47 -6.03 -12.14
N THR A 86 0.27 -6.44 -11.12
CA THR A 86 -0.23 -6.48 -9.74
C THR A 86 0.66 -5.60 -8.85
N MET A 87 0.09 -4.53 -8.31
CA MET A 87 0.79 -3.54 -7.51
C MET A 87 0.21 -3.49 -6.11
N LEU A 88 1.06 -3.14 -5.12
CA LEU A 88 0.67 -2.88 -3.75
C LEU A 88 0.69 -1.38 -3.48
N LEU A 89 -0.39 -0.84 -2.92
CA LEU A 89 -0.34 0.46 -2.28
C LEU A 89 0.29 0.27 -0.88
N ILE A 90 1.57 0.59 -0.75
CA ILE A 90 2.26 0.51 0.53
C ILE A 90 1.90 1.74 1.38
N SER A 91 1.34 1.50 2.55
CA SER A 91 1.19 2.51 3.60
C SER A 91 2.36 2.42 4.58
N SER A 92 2.54 3.46 5.41
CA SER A 92 3.54 3.41 6.49
C SER A 92 3.30 2.26 7.47
N GLY A 93 2.04 1.85 7.70
CA GLY A 93 1.72 0.66 8.49
C GLY A 93 2.33 -0.61 7.90
N THR A 94 2.22 -0.81 6.59
CA THR A 94 2.86 -1.95 5.90
C THR A 94 4.40 -1.85 5.99
N ALA A 95 4.96 -0.64 5.85
CA ALA A 95 6.41 -0.45 5.92
C ALA A 95 6.98 -0.80 7.31
N VAL A 96 6.26 -0.47 8.38
CA VAL A 96 6.72 -0.76 9.76
C VAL A 96 6.32 -2.15 10.26
N SER A 97 5.54 -2.91 9.50
CA SER A 97 5.06 -4.24 9.90
C SER A 97 6.21 -5.20 10.24
N ALA A 98 7.36 -5.07 9.56
CA ALA A 98 8.56 -5.86 9.85
C ALA A 98 9.10 -5.67 11.28
N SER A 99 8.83 -4.51 11.91
CA SER A 99 9.23 -4.24 13.29
C SER A 99 8.14 -4.59 14.32
N LEU A 100 6.87 -4.71 13.87
CA LEU A 100 5.73 -4.97 14.73
C LEU A 100 5.43 -6.47 14.89
N PHE A 101 5.69 -7.26 13.86
CA PHE A 101 5.34 -8.67 13.84
C PHE A 101 6.60 -9.54 13.88
N LYS A 102 6.56 -10.60 14.70
CA LYS A 102 7.69 -11.53 14.85
C LYS A 102 8.05 -12.26 13.56
N SER A 103 7.10 -12.43 12.65
CA SER A 103 7.27 -13.10 11.37
C SER A 103 6.29 -12.52 10.36
N LEU A 104 6.77 -12.29 9.15
CA LEU A 104 5.97 -11.90 7.99
C LEU A 104 6.15 -12.93 6.88
N PRO A 105 5.12 -13.16 6.04
CA PRO A 105 5.22 -14.04 4.89
C PRO A 105 5.94 -13.39 3.67
N PHE A 106 6.51 -12.19 3.85
CA PHE A 106 7.26 -11.44 2.84
C PHE A 106 8.32 -10.55 3.51
N ASP A 107 9.32 -10.15 2.75
CA ASP A 107 10.32 -9.13 3.13
C ASP A 107 9.85 -7.76 2.61
N THR A 108 9.60 -6.81 3.50
CA THR A 108 9.06 -5.48 3.16
C THR A 108 9.99 -4.63 2.27
N ILE A 109 11.26 -5.00 2.16
CA ILE A 109 12.27 -4.26 1.39
C ILE A 109 12.64 -5.02 0.12
N LYS A 110 12.80 -6.35 0.18
CA LYS A 110 13.34 -7.15 -0.93
C LYS A 110 12.28 -7.63 -1.91
N ASP A 111 11.04 -7.89 -1.42
CA ASP A 111 10.00 -8.50 -2.23
C ASP A 111 9.18 -7.47 -3.04
N PHE A 112 9.48 -6.17 -2.86
CA PHE A 112 8.78 -5.10 -3.56
C PHE A 112 9.75 -4.12 -4.24
N THR A 113 9.43 -3.76 -5.48
CA THR A 113 10.13 -2.69 -6.21
C THR A 113 9.31 -1.40 -6.10
N PRO A 114 9.83 -0.33 -5.46
CA PRO A 114 9.14 0.96 -5.38
C PRO A 114 8.93 1.57 -6.76
N VAL A 115 7.70 2.03 -7.05
CA VAL A 115 7.35 2.68 -8.32
C VAL A 115 7.24 4.20 -8.15
N SER A 116 6.34 4.66 -7.26
CA SER A 116 6.12 6.09 -7.04
C SER A 116 5.47 6.35 -5.69
N LYS A 117 5.75 7.53 -5.13
CA LYS A 117 4.98 8.07 -4.00
C LYS A 117 3.71 8.73 -4.53
N LEU A 118 2.54 8.27 -4.10
CA LEU A 118 1.25 8.76 -4.57
C LEU A 118 0.75 9.98 -3.79
N ALA A 119 0.88 9.97 -2.45
CA ALA A 119 0.39 11.04 -1.58
C ALA A 119 1.15 11.11 -0.27
N THR A 120 0.96 12.22 0.45
CA THR A 120 1.39 12.42 1.83
C THR A 120 0.19 12.94 2.62
N PHE A 121 0.00 12.44 3.83
CA PHE A 121 -1.11 12.81 4.72
C PHE A 121 -0.56 13.19 6.08
N ASP A 122 -1.15 14.23 6.68
CA ASP A 122 -0.95 14.57 8.07
C ASP A 122 -1.92 13.80 8.96
N LEU A 123 -1.51 13.54 10.20
CA LEU A 123 -2.36 12.95 11.22
C LEU A 123 -2.97 14.03 12.08
N VAL A 124 -4.25 13.91 12.38
CA VAL A 124 -4.98 14.81 13.23
C VAL A 124 -5.68 14.06 14.37
N ILE A 125 -5.80 14.69 15.52
CA ILE A 125 -6.68 14.24 16.59
C ILE A 125 -8.00 15.00 16.45
N ALA A 126 -9.11 14.29 16.36
CA ALA A 126 -10.44 14.87 16.28
C ALA A 126 -11.30 14.44 17.48
N SER A 127 -12.16 15.31 17.95
CA SER A 127 -13.23 15.00 18.92
C SER A 127 -14.59 15.35 18.32
N ALA A 128 -15.66 14.77 18.87
CA ALA A 128 -17.01 15.10 18.43
C ALA A 128 -17.33 16.59 18.69
N GLU A 129 -18.03 17.23 17.76
CA GLU A 129 -18.57 18.55 17.95
C GLU A 129 -19.52 18.55 19.13
N GLY A 130 -19.44 19.58 20.01
CA GLY A 130 -20.19 19.61 21.25
C GLY A 130 -19.73 18.63 22.33
N GLY A 131 -18.67 17.85 22.04
CA GLY A 131 -18.08 16.92 22.99
C GLY A 131 -17.37 17.64 24.15
N ARG A 132 -16.81 16.81 25.05
CA ARG A 132 -16.15 17.27 26.29
C ARG A 132 -14.86 18.07 26.03
N PHE A 133 -14.15 17.81 24.93
CA PHE A 133 -12.89 18.48 24.61
C PHE A 133 -13.10 19.54 23.54
N LYS A 134 -12.90 20.80 23.88
CA LYS A 134 -12.98 21.93 22.94
C LYS A 134 -11.57 22.34 22.46
N THR A 135 -10.57 22.03 23.24
CA THR A 135 -9.16 22.32 22.95
C THR A 135 -8.29 21.10 23.24
N PHE A 136 -7.09 21.11 22.69
CA PHE A 136 -6.08 20.10 23.00
C PHE A 136 -5.68 20.11 24.50
N ALA A 137 -5.68 21.31 25.11
CA ALA A 137 -5.41 21.46 26.54
C ALA A 137 -6.48 20.75 27.40
N ASP A 138 -7.75 20.83 27.03
CA ASP A 138 -8.84 20.14 27.74
C ASP A 138 -8.64 18.62 27.69
N LEU A 139 -8.23 18.08 26.54
CA LEU A 139 -7.95 16.65 26.37
C LEU A 139 -6.80 16.20 27.27
N LEU A 140 -5.69 16.95 27.31
CA LEU A 140 -4.56 16.65 28.17
C LEU A 140 -4.93 16.74 29.67
N ALA A 141 -5.65 17.80 30.07
CA ALA A 141 -6.10 17.97 31.45
C ALA A 141 -7.00 16.82 31.90
N TYR A 142 -7.94 16.42 31.04
CA TYR A 142 -8.83 15.29 31.33
C TYR A 142 -8.05 13.98 31.46
N GLY A 143 -7.18 13.68 30.51
CA GLY A 143 -6.40 12.44 30.53
C GLY A 143 -5.53 12.32 31.79
N ARG A 144 -4.90 13.42 32.22
CA ARG A 144 -4.11 13.48 33.46
C ARG A 144 -4.95 13.31 34.73
N ALA A 145 -6.14 13.91 34.76
CA ALA A 145 -7.06 13.83 35.88
C ALA A 145 -7.77 12.45 35.97
N ASN A 146 -7.82 11.70 34.89
CA ASN A 146 -8.56 10.45 34.77
C ASN A 146 -7.74 9.36 34.08
N PRO A 147 -6.70 8.82 34.75
CA PRO A 147 -5.87 7.76 34.18
C PRO A 147 -6.68 6.55 33.69
N GLY A 148 -6.39 6.04 32.52
CA GLY A 148 -7.08 4.90 31.90
C GLY A 148 -8.52 5.16 31.44
N LYS A 149 -9.00 6.41 31.46
CA LYS A 149 -10.37 6.78 31.02
C LYS A 149 -10.42 7.47 29.66
N LEU A 150 -9.28 7.83 29.09
CA LEU A 150 -9.20 8.42 27.78
C LEU A 150 -9.17 7.30 26.73
N ASN A 151 -10.15 7.29 25.82
CA ASN A 151 -10.20 6.34 24.71
C ASN A 151 -9.88 7.05 23.42
N ILE A 152 -8.94 6.51 22.66
CA ILE A 152 -8.55 6.99 21.32
C ILE A 152 -8.91 5.91 20.32
N GLY A 153 -9.78 6.25 19.36
CA GLY A 153 -10.13 5.36 18.26
C GLY A 153 -9.12 5.48 17.13
N THR A 154 -8.66 4.33 16.62
CA THR A 154 -7.79 4.24 15.45
C THR A 154 -8.37 3.23 14.46
N PRO A 155 -8.07 3.34 13.14
CA PRO A 155 -8.67 2.44 12.15
C PRO A 155 -8.34 0.96 12.41
N GLN A 156 -7.10 0.67 12.83
CA GLN A 156 -6.67 -0.74 12.96
C GLN A 156 -5.27 -0.78 13.61
N VAL A 157 -4.98 -1.86 14.32
CA VAL A 157 -3.66 -2.13 14.91
C VAL A 157 -2.58 -2.19 13.80
N GLY A 158 -1.43 -1.57 14.06
CA GLY A 158 -0.32 -1.51 13.11
C GLY A 158 -0.46 -0.46 12.02
N THR A 159 -1.52 0.36 12.05
CA THR A 159 -1.60 1.55 11.19
C THR A 159 -0.76 2.70 11.76
N THR A 160 -0.42 3.66 10.93
CA THR A 160 0.28 4.89 11.38
C THR A 160 -0.52 5.64 12.43
N GLN A 161 -1.84 5.67 12.30
CA GLN A 161 -2.75 6.30 13.26
C GLN A 161 -2.68 5.60 14.63
N ASN A 162 -2.63 4.26 14.64
CA ASN A 162 -2.48 3.51 15.89
C ASN A 162 -1.13 3.80 16.55
N LEU A 163 -0.04 3.73 15.79
CA LEU A 163 1.30 4.01 16.32
C LEU A 163 1.44 5.45 16.81
N ALA A 164 0.83 6.43 16.10
CA ALA A 164 0.82 7.81 16.52
C ALA A 164 0.00 8.03 17.82
N ALA A 165 -1.10 7.31 17.98
CA ALA A 165 -1.89 7.34 19.22
C ALA A 165 -1.09 6.78 20.42
N GLU A 166 -0.42 5.64 20.24
CA GLU A 166 0.46 5.06 21.26
C GLU A 166 1.62 6.01 21.63
N LEU A 167 2.25 6.60 20.61
CA LEU A 167 3.32 7.58 20.83
C LEU A 167 2.80 8.83 21.56
N PHE A 168 1.62 9.32 21.19
CA PHE A 168 0.98 10.44 21.88
C PHE A 168 0.71 10.12 23.36
N LEU A 169 0.11 8.98 23.66
CA LEU A 169 -0.15 8.56 25.03
C LEU A 169 1.14 8.46 25.83
N SER A 170 2.14 7.78 25.30
CA SER A 170 3.45 7.60 25.94
C SER A 170 4.16 8.95 26.17
N SER A 171 4.21 9.82 25.15
CA SER A 171 4.91 11.10 25.23
C SER A 171 4.23 12.13 26.14
N SER A 172 2.90 12.08 26.25
CA SER A 172 2.11 12.97 27.10
C SER A 172 1.98 12.50 28.55
N GLY A 173 2.48 11.30 28.86
CA GLY A 173 2.33 10.66 30.19
C GLY A 173 0.89 10.30 30.49
N LEU A 174 0.09 10.00 29.46
CA LEU A 174 -1.29 9.54 29.57
C LEU A 174 -1.34 8.00 29.49
N SER A 175 -2.28 7.40 30.16
CA SER A 175 -2.52 5.94 30.17
C SER A 175 -4.00 5.65 29.90
#